data_be1dba4895eda7a3b24a5fde09c94593
#
_entry.id   be1dba4895eda7a3b24a5fde09c94593
#
_cell.length_a   1.000
_cell.length_b   1.000
_cell.length_c   1.000
_cell.angle_alpha   90.00
_cell.angle_beta   90.00
_cell.angle_gamma   90.00
#
_symmetry.space_group_name_H-M   'P 1'
#
loop_
_entity.id
_entity.type
_entity.pdbx_description
1 polymer ?
#
loop_
_entity_poly.entity_id
_entity_poly.type
_entity_poly.pdbx_seq_one_letter_code
_entity_poly.pdbx_strand_id
1 'polypeptide(L)'
;MALGGGTFVTQNKILPGAYINFISAKRATSSLSDRGIVAMPIELDWGINEEVFQVTSDDFEKYSVKYFGYDYTHEKLKGLRDLFKNIRLGYFYKLNKGVKASCTIATAKYSGIRGNDLKIVVTTNIDDNTKFDVVTLLDNKKVDTQIAKVITDLQDNDYITWKKDTTLEASAGLVFTGGTNGEAVTGAEYQAFLDKIESYSFNALGC
;
A
#
# COMPACT_ATOMS: atom_id res chain seq x y z
N MET A 1 52.41 -9.12 -16.67
CA MET A 1 52.43 -10.19 -15.64
C MET A 1 51.09 -10.21 -14.96
N ALA A 2 50.30 -11.24 -15.18
CA ALA A 2 49.03 -11.38 -14.49
C ALA A 2 49.32 -11.85 -13.06
N LEU A 3 49.08 -11.04 -12.07
CA LEU A 3 49.08 -11.43 -10.68
C LEU A 3 47.88 -12.36 -10.45
N GLY A 4 48.13 -13.66 -10.43
CA GLY A 4 47.13 -14.66 -10.21
C GLY A 4 46.60 -14.61 -8.79
N GLY A 5 45.49 -13.94 -8.58
CA GLY A 5 44.68 -14.08 -7.38
C GLY A 5 43.61 -15.13 -7.62
N GLY A 6 43.89 -16.38 -7.37
CA GLY A 6 42.89 -17.45 -7.41
C GLY A 6 42.46 -17.84 -6.00
N THR A 7 41.16 -18.07 -5.81
CA THR A 7 40.63 -18.73 -4.60
C THR A 7 41.04 -20.18 -4.62
N PHE A 8 41.70 -20.67 -3.55
CA PHE A 8 42.03 -22.08 -3.39
C PHE A 8 41.29 -22.66 -2.18
N VAL A 9 40.71 -23.81 -2.37
CA VAL A 9 39.93 -24.51 -1.32
C VAL A 9 40.82 -25.51 -0.56
N THR A 10 41.87 -26.03 -1.21
CA THR A 10 42.84 -26.94 -0.62
C THR A 10 44.25 -26.40 -0.78
N GLN A 11 45.08 -26.54 0.25
CA GLN A 11 46.45 -26.09 0.23
C GLN A 11 47.33 -27.18 -0.41
N ASN A 12 47.68 -27.00 -1.67
CA ASN A 12 48.57 -27.89 -2.42
C ASN A 12 49.80 -27.15 -2.96
N LYS A 13 50.25 -26.12 -2.26
CA LYS A 13 51.44 -25.35 -2.62
C LYS A 13 52.70 -26.00 -2.10
N ILE A 14 53.68 -26.20 -2.97
CA ILE A 14 54.93 -26.87 -2.69
C ILE A 14 56.05 -25.90 -2.23
N LEU A 15 55.92 -24.61 -2.60
CA LEU A 15 56.91 -23.58 -2.25
C LEU A 15 56.60 -22.91 -0.92
N PRO A 16 57.59 -22.65 -0.07
CA PRO A 16 57.40 -21.90 1.15
C PRO A 16 56.93 -20.46 0.84
N GLY A 17 55.88 -20.02 1.53
CA GLY A 17 55.29 -18.69 1.38
C GLY A 17 54.04 -18.51 2.22
N ALA A 18 53.62 -17.28 2.43
CA ALA A 18 52.34 -16.96 3.07
C ALA A 18 51.24 -16.96 2.01
N TYR A 19 50.27 -17.86 2.14
CA TYR A 19 49.13 -17.99 1.24
C TYR A 19 47.88 -17.52 1.96
N ILE A 20 47.44 -16.30 1.67
CA ILE A 20 46.27 -15.68 2.30
C ILE A 20 45.07 -15.78 1.37
N ASN A 21 44.04 -16.46 1.80
CA ASN A 21 42.73 -16.50 1.10
C ASN A 21 41.74 -15.60 1.77
N PHE A 22 41.35 -14.49 1.13
CA PHE A 22 40.32 -13.63 1.61
C PHE A 22 38.96 -14.19 1.18
N ILE A 23 38.28 -14.86 2.07
CA ILE A 23 36.93 -15.30 1.87
C ILE A 23 36.02 -14.16 2.38
N SER A 24 35.28 -13.54 1.48
CA SER A 24 34.18 -12.65 1.89
C SER A 24 33.16 -13.49 2.68
N ALA A 25 33.21 -13.39 4.01
CA ALA A 25 32.08 -13.86 4.78
C ALA A 25 30.85 -13.08 4.28
N LYS A 26 29.90 -13.77 3.66
CA LYS A 26 28.58 -13.18 3.46
C LYS A 26 28.20 -12.58 4.81
N ARG A 27 28.00 -11.24 4.86
CA ARG A 27 27.31 -10.65 6.01
C ARG A 27 26.12 -11.55 6.24
N ALA A 28 26.02 -12.11 7.44
CA ALA A 28 24.77 -12.70 7.86
C ALA A 28 23.74 -11.60 7.65
N THR A 29 22.99 -11.70 6.58
CA THR A 29 21.69 -11.06 6.55
C THR A 29 21.02 -11.68 7.77
N SER A 30 20.87 -10.89 8.83
CA SER A 30 19.98 -11.27 9.88
C SER A 30 18.68 -11.61 9.17
N SER A 31 18.39 -12.90 9.03
CA SER A 31 17.06 -13.29 8.65
C SER A 31 16.22 -12.57 9.68
N LEU A 32 15.35 -11.66 9.22
CA LEU A 32 14.26 -11.15 10.03
C LEU A 32 13.41 -12.39 10.35
N SER A 33 13.91 -13.18 11.30
CA SER A 33 13.23 -14.35 11.82
C SER A 33 11.89 -13.89 12.40
N ASP A 34 11.22 -14.68 13.16
CA ASP A 34 9.90 -14.39 13.77
C ASP A 34 9.80 -13.05 14.55
N ARG A 35 10.92 -12.34 14.68
CA ARG A 35 11.05 -11.01 15.28
C ARG A 35 10.97 -9.93 14.21
N GLY A 36 10.04 -9.38 13.82
CA GLY A 36 9.91 -8.31 12.81
C GLY A 36 8.46 -7.96 12.61
N ILE A 37 7.67 -8.16 13.66
CA ILE A 37 6.24 -7.83 13.67
C ILE A 37 6.04 -6.61 14.56
N VAL A 38 5.49 -5.55 13.99
CA VAL A 38 5.20 -4.29 14.70
C VAL A 38 3.71 -4.00 14.63
N ALA A 39 3.15 -3.53 15.75
CA ALA A 39 1.83 -2.93 15.79
C ALA A 39 1.98 -1.41 15.89
N MET A 40 1.22 -0.65 15.11
CA MET A 40 1.35 0.81 15.06
C MET A 40 0.02 1.49 14.74
N PRO A 41 -0.47 2.39 15.61
CA PRO A 41 -1.57 3.29 15.28
C PRO A 41 -1.04 4.43 14.40
N ILE A 42 -1.81 4.86 13.42
CA ILE A 42 -1.35 5.82 12.42
C ILE A 42 -2.51 6.69 11.93
N GLU A 43 -2.26 7.97 11.73
CA GLU A 43 -3.17 8.85 11.01
C GLU A 43 -2.93 8.73 9.52
N LEU A 44 -4.00 8.49 8.76
CA LEU A 44 -3.95 8.25 7.32
C LEU A 44 -4.96 9.10 6.56
N ASP A 45 -4.54 9.61 5.41
CA ASP A 45 -5.43 10.27 4.45
C ASP A 45 -6.30 9.29 3.65
N TRP A 46 -6.05 8.00 3.81
CA TRP A 46 -6.69 6.88 3.12
C TRP A 46 -6.54 5.60 3.95
N GLY A 47 -7.48 4.70 3.90
CA GLY A 47 -7.34 3.38 4.52
C GLY A 47 -8.56 2.93 5.31
N ILE A 48 -8.49 1.69 5.78
CA ILE A 48 -9.54 1.00 6.51
C ILE A 48 -9.75 1.69 7.87
N ASN A 49 -11.00 2.00 8.19
CA ASN A 49 -11.38 2.58 9.48
C ASN A 49 -11.67 1.48 10.50
N GLU A 50 -11.33 1.75 11.74
CA GLU A 50 -11.74 0.97 12.93
C GLU A 50 -11.37 -0.51 12.93
N GLU A 51 -10.49 -0.93 12.02
CA GLU A 51 -9.98 -2.29 11.91
C GLU A 51 -8.47 -2.31 11.85
N VAL A 52 -7.88 -3.38 12.41
CA VAL A 52 -6.45 -3.65 12.25
C VAL A 52 -6.24 -4.30 10.89
N PHE A 53 -5.37 -3.74 10.09
CA PHE A 53 -4.96 -4.33 8.82
C PHE A 53 -3.47 -4.65 8.83
N GLN A 54 -3.13 -5.71 8.14
CA GLN A 54 -1.75 -6.16 8.05
C GLN A 54 -1.14 -5.80 6.69
N VAL A 55 0.14 -5.44 6.72
CA VAL A 55 0.92 -5.16 5.51
C VAL A 55 2.29 -5.82 5.67
N THR A 56 2.68 -6.63 4.70
CA THR A 56 4.03 -7.18 4.64
C THR A 56 4.98 -6.19 3.97
N SER A 57 6.29 -6.39 4.11
CA SER A 57 7.30 -5.56 3.41
C SER A 57 7.11 -5.60 1.89
N ASP A 58 6.81 -6.77 1.34
CA ASP A 58 6.58 -6.94 -0.10
C ASP A 58 5.28 -6.26 -0.57
N ASP A 59 4.20 -6.36 0.23
CA ASP A 59 2.93 -5.69 -0.07
C ASP A 59 3.06 -4.17 0.02
N PHE A 60 3.84 -3.67 0.96
CA PHE A 60 4.09 -2.25 1.09
C PHE A 60 4.77 -1.68 -0.16
N GLU A 61 5.75 -2.37 -0.71
CA GLU A 61 6.43 -1.93 -1.93
C GLU A 61 5.52 -1.98 -3.16
N LYS A 62 4.73 -3.05 -3.30
CA LYS A 62 3.90 -3.30 -4.49
C LYS A 62 2.55 -2.58 -4.47
N TYR A 63 1.94 -2.50 -3.29
CA TYR A 63 0.53 -2.09 -3.12
C TYR A 63 0.35 -0.89 -2.19
N SER A 64 1.38 -0.06 -2.01
CA SER A 64 1.32 1.13 -1.14
C SER A 64 0.15 2.05 -1.47
N VAL A 65 -0.18 2.24 -2.75
CA VAL A 65 -1.31 3.06 -3.20
C VAL A 65 -2.64 2.50 -2.70
N LYS A 66 -2.81 1.18 -2.70
CA LYS A 66 -4.02 0.51 -2.22
C LYS A 66 -4.22 0.69 -0.70
N TYR A 67 -3.15 0.48 0.09
CA TYR A 67 -3.23 0.51 1.55
C TYR A 67 -3.18 1.93 2.13
N PHE A 68 -2.35 2.80 1.57
CA PHE A 68 -2.04 4.12 2.13
C PHE A 68 -2.44 5.29 1.22
N GLY A 69 -2.91 5.03 0.01
CA GLY A 69 -3.33 6.05 -0.95
C GLY A 69 -2.19 6.75 -1.68
N TYR A 70 -0.94 6.40 -1.41
CA TYR A 70 0.25 7.04 -1.98
C TYR A 70 1.21 6.01 -2.57
N ASP A 71 1.92 6.42 -3.61
CA ASP A 71 3.01 5.62 -4.19
C ASP A 71 4.11 5.36 -3.15
N TYR A 72 4.76 4.19 -3.24
CA TYR A 72 5.83 3.79 -2.34
C TYR A 72 6.91 4.87 -2.15
N THR A 73 7.27 5.60 -3.21
CA THR A 73 8.29 6.65 -3.19
C THR A 73 7.82 7.97 -2.58
N HIS A 74 6.52 8.11 -2.34
CA HIS A 74 5.92 9.37 -1.87
C HIS A 74 6.48 9.78 -0.50
N GLU A 75 6.66 11.09 -0.29
CA GLU A 75 7.29 11.63 0.92
C GLU A 75 6.51 11.29 2.20
N LYS A 76 5.18 11.31 2.16
CA LYS A 76 4.33 10.91 3.30
C LYS A 76 4.58 9.49 3.80
N LEU A 77 5.10 8.60 2.95
CA LEU A 77 5.42 7.22 3.32
C LEU A 77 6.88 7.04 3.76
N LYS A 78 7.66 8.12 3.92
CA LYS A 78 9.07 8.04 4.32
C LYS A 78 9.26 7.30 5.65
N GLY A 79 8.47 7.65 6.66
CA GLY A 79 8.51 6.98 7.97
C GLY A 79 8.20 5.48 7.88
N LEU A 80 7.18 5.12 7.09
CA LEU A 80 6.85 3.72 6.85
C LEU A 80 7.94 2.98 6.06
N ARG A 81 8.57 3.62 5.06
CA ARG A 81 9.72 3.02 4.37
C ARG A 81 10.88 2.73 5.32
N ASP A 82 11.17 3.63 6.25
CA ASP A 82 12.23 3.42 7.23
C ASP A 82 11.85 2.33 8.24
N LEU A 83 10.59 2.25 8.63
CA LEU A 83 10.05 1.17 9.46
C LEU A 83 10.21 -0.19 8.75
N PHE A 84 9.75 -0.32 7.51
CA PHE A 84 9.78 -1.58 6.74
C PHE A 84 11.17 -2.08 6.36
N LYS A 85 12.23 -1.26 6.51
CA LYS A 85 13.63 -1.75 6.43
C LYS A 85 13.97 -2.70 7.58
N ASN A 86 13.26 -2.63 8.69
CA ASN A 86 13.58 -3.35 9.93
C ASN A 86 12.47 -4.33 10.35
N ILE A 87 11.33 -4.34 9.67
CA ILE A 87 10.20 -5.21 9.96
C ILE A 87 9.80 -6.05 8.74
N ARG A 88 9.22 -7.20 9.01
CA ARG A 88 8.64 -8.09 8.01
C ARG A 88 7.15 -7.85 7.84
N LEU A 89 6.46 -7.56 8.93
CA LEU A 89 5.01 -7.43 9.01
C LEU A 89 4.64 -6.25 9.92
N GLY A 90 3.78 -5.38 9.45
CA GLY A 90 3.15 -4.34 10.25
C GLY A 90 1.66 -4.60 10.44
N TYR A 91 1.17 -4.50 11.66
CA TYR A 91 -0.23 -4.35 12.00
C TYR A 91 -0.51 -2.87 12.20
N PHE A 92 -1.32 -2.31 11.33
CA PHE A 92 -1.67 -0.91 11.36
C PHE A 92 -3.12 -0.70 11.75
N TYR A 93 -3.39 0.38 12.46
CA TYR A 93 -4.73 0.82 12.79
C TYR A 93 -4.86 2.30 12.45
N LYS A 94 -5.87 2.65 11.67
CA LYS A 94 -6.13 4.03 11.32
C LYS A 94 -6.86 4.73 12.48
N LEU A 95 -6.20 5.73 13.08
CA LEU A 95 -6.73 6.47 14.22
C LEU A 95 -7.83 7.44 13.81
N ASN A 96 -7.61 8.19 12.73
CA ASN A 96 -8.51 9.24 12.31
C ASN A 96 -9.73 8.70 11.58
N LYS A 97 -10.92 9.14 11.99
CA LYS A 97 -12.23 8.77 11.45
C LYS A 97 -12.70 9.86 10.52
N GLY A 98 -12.68 9.60 9.23
CA GLY A 98 -13.11 10.57 8.23
C GLY A 98 -14.33 10.13 7.45
N VAL A 99 -14.77 11.00 6.56
CA VAL A 99 -15.86 10.74 5.61
C VAL A 99 -15.27 10.25 4.28
N LYS A 100 -16.00 9.36 3.61
CA LYS A 100 -15.65 8.89 2.27
C LYS A 100 -16.03 9.95 1.24
N ALA A 101 -15.14 10.24 0.31
CA ALA A 101 -15.46 11.03 -0.86
C ALA A 101 -16.45 10.30 -1.77
N SER A 102 -17.28 11.03 -2.49
CA SER A 102 -18.24 10.44 -3.43
C SER A 102 -18.44 11.31 -4.66
N CYS A 103 -18.87 10.66 -5.75
CA CYS A 103 -19.41 11.31 -6.93
C CYS A 103 -20.84 10.80 -7.21
N THR A 104 -21.41 11.17 -8.34
CA THR A 104 -22.78 10.75 -8.71
C THR A 104 -22.94 9.24 -8.76
N ILE A 105 -21.97 8.50 -9.33
CA ILE A 105 -22.09 7.07 -9.64
C ILE A 105 -21.27 6.16 -8.71
N ALA A 106 -20.41 6.71 -7.84
CA ALA A 106 -19.54 5.91 -6.98
C ALA A 106 -19.20 6.62 -5.67
N THR A 107 -18.73 5.82 -4.70
CA THR A 107 -18.19 6.28 -3.42
C THR A 107 -16.78 5.74 -3.24
N ALA A 108 -15.87 6.52 -2.66
CA ALA A 108 -14.53 6.05 -2.33
C ALA A 108 -14.61 4.84 -1.38
N LYS A 109 -13.75 3.85 -1.58
CA LYS A 109 -13.74 2.64 -0.76
C LYS A 109 -13.42 2.95 0.70
N TYR A 110 -12.49 3.87 0.91
CA TYR A 110 -12.03 4.28 2.23
C TYR A 110 -12.27 5.76 2.49
N SER A 111 -12.31 6.14 3.76
CA SER A 111 -12.42 7.53 4.18
C SER A 111 -11.06 8.23 4.13
N GLY A 112 -11.11 9.55 4.02
CA GLY A 112 -9.93 10.41 4.04
C GLY A 112 -9.95 11.42 2.89
N ILE A 113 -9.14 12.45 3.03
CA ILE A 113 -9.03 13.52 2.02
C ILE A 113 -8.51 12.99 0.67
N ARG A 114 -7.77 11.87 0.68
CA ARG A 114 -7.22 11.25 -0.51
C ARG A 114 -8.30 10.76 -1.48
N GLY A 115 -9.49 10.45 -0.96
CA GLY A 115 -10.64 10.12 -1.79
C GLY A 115 -11.07 11.22 -2.76
N ASN A 116 -10.77 12.50 -2.46
CA ASN A 116 -11.09 13.64 -3.33
C ASN A 116 -10.21 13.69 -4.59
N ASP A 117 -9.08 12.98 -4.62
CA ASP A 117 -8.19 12.89 -5.77
C ASP A 117 -8.62 11.79 -6.77
N LEU A 118 -9.69 11.09 -6.45
CA LEU A 118 -10.31 10.12 -7.34
C LEU A 118 -11.13 10.82 -8.43
N LYS A 119 -11.10 10.23 -9.62
CA LYS A 119 -11.86 10.67 -10.78
C LYS A 119 -12.28 9.48 -11.63
N ILE A 120 -13.50 9.49 -12.15
CA ILE A 120 -13.98 8.50 -13.10
C ILE A 120 -14.17 9.17 -14.45
N VAL A 121 -13.66 8.54 -15.49
CA VAL A 121 -13.89 8.91 -16.89
C VAL A 121 -14.69 7.81 -17.54
N VAL A 122 -15.79 8.16 -18.21
CA VAL A 122 -16.66 7.22 -18.91
C VAL A 122 -16.72 7.62 -20.37
N THR A 123 -16.20 6.78 -21.26
CA THR A 123 -16.23 7.03 -22.71
C THR A 123 -16.98 5.90 -23.42
N THR A 124 -17.66 6.22 -24.52
CA THR A 124 -18.26 5.17 -25.35
C THR A 124 -17.16 4.27 -25.91
N ASN A 125 -17.35 2.96 -25.80
CA ASN A 125 -16.39 1.99 -26.32
C ASN A 125 -16.31 2.08 -27.84
N ILE A 126 -15.09 2.00 -28.39
CA ILE A 126 -14.84 2.18 -29.84
C ILE A 126 -15.31 0.96 -30.64
N ASP A 127 -15.16 -0.24 -30.08
CA ASP A 127 -15.48 -1.50 -30.77
C ASP A 127 -16.98 -1.85 -30.64
N ASP A 128 -17.63 -1.41 -29.55
CA ASP A 128 -19.04 -1.68 -29.26
C ASP A 128 -19.69 -0.43 -28.66
N ASN A 129 -20.36 0.36 -29.51
CA ASN A 129 -20.98 1.62 -29.09
C ASN A 129 -22.18 1.44 -28.13
N THR A 130 -22.57 0.23 -27.80
CA THR A 130 -23.56 -0.08 -26.75
C THR A 130 -22.94 -0.20 -25.36
N LYS A 131 -21.62 -0.13 -25.24
CA LYS A 131 -20.85 -0.23 -24.01
C LYS A 131 -20.03 1.02 -23.72
N PHE A 132 -19.54 1.11 -22.51
CA PHE A 132 -18.69 2.18 -22.04
C PHE A 132 -17.37 1.62 -21.53
N ASP A 133 -16.29 2.34 -21.82
CA ASP A 133 -15.00 2.19 -21.15
C ASP A 133 -15.00 3.09 -19.93
N VAL A 134 -14.93 2.48 -18.75
CA VAL A 134 -14.96 3.16 -17.47
C VAL A 134 -13.59 3.09 -16.83
N VAL A 135 -12.94 4.24 -16.72
CA VAL A 135 -11.59 4.37 -16.19
C VAL A 135 -11.61 5.06 -14.84
N THR A 136 -11.08 4.40 -13.82
CA THR A 136 -10.84 5.01 -12.50
C THR A 136 -9.43 5.57 -12.46
N LEU A 137 -9.31 6.82 -12.06
CA LEU A 137 -8.05 7.54 -11.93
C LEU A 137 -7.85 7.96 -10.47
N LEU A 138 -6.60 7.93 -10.01
CA LEU A 138 -6.13 8.55 -8.77
C LEU A 138 -4.95 9.46 -9.12
N ASP A 139 -5.00 10.75 -8.78
CA ASP A 139 -4.02 11.76 -9.25
C ASP A 139 -3.83 11.76 -10.77
N ASN A 140 -4.89 11.60 -11.54
CA ASN A 140 -4.85 11.46 -12.98
C ASN A 140 -4.06 10.23 -13.50
N LYS A 141 -3.62 9.33 -12.62
CA LYS A 141 -3.03 8.04 -13.01
C LYS A 141 -4.12 6.97 -13.03
N LYS A 142 -4.16 6.19 -14.09
CA LYS A 142 -5.11 5.09 -14.23
C LYS A 142 -4.82 3.99 -13.20
N VAL A 143 -5.80 3.67 -12.38
CA VAL A 143 -5.73 2.61 -11.36
C VAL A 143 -6.64 1.43 -11.67
N ASP A 144 -7.69 1.63 -12.46
CA ASP A 144 -8.58 0.56 -12.90
C ASP A 144 -9.25 0.90 -14.24
N THR A 145 -9.65 -0.12 -14.98
CA THR A 145 -10.42 0.02 -16.23
C THR A 145 -11.39 -1.14 -16.37
N GLN A 146 -12.65 -0.83 -16.62
CA GLN A 146 -13.70 -1.82 -16.83
C GLN A 146 -14.52 -1.44 -18.07
N ILE A 147 -15.10 -2.45 -18.72
CA ILE A 147 -16.03 -2.28 -19.83
C ILE A 147 -17.40 -2.76 -19.35
N ALA A 148 -18.41 -1.91 -19.48
CA ALA A 148 -19.75 -2.21 -19.00
C ALA A 148 -20.80 -1.59 -19.91
N LYS A 149 -21.99 -2.20 -19.98
CA LYS A 149 -23.15 -1.63 -20.65
C LYS A 149 -23.98 -0.79 -19.68
N VAL A 150 -24.12 -1.26 -18.45
CA VAL A 150 -24.86 -0.61 -17.36
C VAL A 150 -24.05 -0.63 -16.09
N ILE A 151 -24.40 0.23 -15.12
CA ILE A 151 -23.65 0.37 -13.87
C ILE A 151 -23.59 -0.93 -13.05
N THR A 152 -24.61 -1.78 -13.16
CA THR A 152 -24.67 -3.07 -12.46
C THR A 152 -23.64 -4.08 -12.93
N ASP A 153 -23.10 -3.93 -14.14
CA ASP A 153 -22.05 -4.80 -14.69
C ASP A 153 -20.69 -4.50 -14.08
N LEU A 154 -20.49 -3.27 -13.56
CA LEU A 154 -19.24 -2.84 -12.96
C LEU A 154 -18.99 -3.56 -11.63
N GLN A 155 -17.76 -3.95 -11.39
CA GLN A 155 -17.31 -4.58 -10.15
C GLN A 155 -16.60 -3.55 -9.26
N ASP A 156 -16.83 -3.61 -7.96
CA ASP A 156 -16.09 -2.81 -7.00
C ASP A 156 -14.59 -3.12 -7.11
N ASN A 157 -13.78 -2.08 -7.01
CA ASN A 157 -12.34 -2.24 -7.08
C ASN A 157 -11.65 -1.85 -5.75
N ASP A 158 -10.33 -1.75 -5.75
CA ASP A 158 -9.55 -1.41 -4.56
C ASP A 158 -9.73 0.05 -4.10
N TYR A 159 -10.35 0.91 -4.92
CA TYR A 159 -10.44 2.35 -4.69
C TYR A 159 -11.86 2.87 -4.54
N ILE A 160 -12.83 2.24 -5.22
CA ILE A 160 -14.22 2.73 -5.25
C ILE A 160 -15.22 1.59 -5.13
N THR A 161 -16.42 1.95 -4.67
CA THR A 161 -17.63 1.13 -4.65
C THR A 161 -18.67 1.80 -5.50
N TRP A 162 -19.31 1.06 -6.42
CA TRP A 162 -20.30 1.59 -7.35
C TRP A 162 -21.68 1.73 -6.71
N LYS A 163 -22.37 2.82 -7.05
CA LYS A 163 -23.77 3.04 -6.69
C LYS A 163 -24.66 2.38 -7.75
N LYS A 164 -25.08 1.14 -7.50
CA LYS A 164 -25.80 0.30 -8.46
C LYS A 164 -27.18 0.80 -8.86
N ASP A 165 -27.72 1.78 -8.14
CA ASP A 165 -29.00 2.45 -8.35
C ASP A 165 -28.93 3.67 -9.28
N THR A 166 -27.77 3.94 -9.87
CA THR A 166 -27.55 5.07 -10.75
C THR A 166 -27.40 4.65 -12.21
N THR A 167 -27.44 5.63 -13.13
CA THR A 167 -27.27 5.40 -14.57
C THR A 167 -25.84 5.62 -15.00
N LEU A 168 -25.33 4.77 -15.90
CA LEU A 168 -24.02 4.93 -16.50
C LEU A 168 -24.15 5.76 -17.79
N GLU A 169 -23.51 6.94 -17.82
CA GLU A 169 -23.52 7.86 -18.94
C GLU A 169 -22.10 8.33 -19.26
N ALA A 170 -21.85 8.69 -20.52
CA ALA A 170 -20.55 9.22 -20.94
C ALA A 170 -20.24 10.53 -20.18
N SER A 171 -19.02 10.61 -19.63
CA SER A 171 -18.54 11.76 -18.87
C SER A 171 -17.03 11.92 -19.01
N ALA A 172 -16.57 13.13 -19.31
CA ALA A 172 -15.14 13.46 -19.39
C ALA A 172 -14.44 13.45 -18.01
N GLY A 173 -15.19 13.39 -16.92
CA GLY A 173 -14.60 13.26 -15.58
C GLY A 173 -15.55 13.58 -14.45
N LEU A 174 -15.94 12.55 -13.70
CA LEU A 174 -16.68 12.64 -12.45
C LEU A 174 -15.70 12.72 -11.29
N VAL A 175 -15.56 13.90 -10.71
CA VAL A 175 -14.64 14.17 -9.59
C VAL A 175 -15.32 13.76 -8.28
N PHE A 176 -14.56 13.14 -7.38
CA PHE A 176 -15.01 12.83 -6.04
C PHE A 176 -14.82 14.03 -5.11
N THR A 177 -15.76 14.22 -4.19
CA THR A 177 -15.74 15.32 -3.22
C THR A 177 -16.27 14.85 -1.86
N GLY A 178 -16.06 15.68 -0.82
CA GLY A 178 -16.59 15.43 0.51
C GLY A 178 -15.77 14.47 1.36
N GLY A 179 -14.62 13.99 0.87
CA GLY A 179 -13.69 13.20 1.67
C GLY A 179 -12.98 14.04 2.73
N THR A 180 -12.98 13.57 3.97
CA THR A 180 -12.30 14.24 5.10
C THR A 180 -11.51 13.24 5.93
N ASN A 181 -10.53 13.74 6.69
CA ASN A 181 -9.80 12.95 7.67
C ASN A 181 -10.49 12.86 9.04
N GLY A 182 -11.63 13.53 9.21
CA GLY A 182 -12.34 13.60 10.48
C GLY A 182 -11.74 14.61 11.43
N GLU A 183 -12.15 14.49 12.69
CA GLU A 183 -11.67 15.33 13.80
C GLU A 183 -10.27 14.94 14.26
N ALA A 184 -9.65 15.79 15.08
CA ALA A 184 -8.35 15.51 15.67
C ALA A 184 -8.38 14.25 16.54
N VAL A 185 -7.34 13.45 16.45
CA VAL A 185 -7.17 12.21 17.24
C VAL A 185 -7.02 12.53 18.71
N THR A 186 -7.70 11.78 19.56
CA THR A 186 -7.68 11.89 21.03
C THR A 186 -7.22 10.58 21.68
N GLY A 187 -7.13 10.55 22.99
CA GLY A 187 -6.80 9.32 23.73
C GLY A 187 -7.81 8.18 23.52
N ALA A 188 -9.05 8.49 23.13
CA ALA A 188 -10.07 7.47 22.88
C ALA A 188 -9.75 6.60 21.66
N GLU A 189 -9.21 7.18 20.60
CA GLU A 189 -8.80 6.44 19.40
C GLU A 189 -7.59 5.53 19.67
N TYR A 190 -6.67 5.97 20.52
CA TYR A 190 -5.55 5.13 20.99
C TYR A 190 -6.05 3.97 21.87
N GLN A 191 -7.04 4.22 22.74
CA GLN A 191 -7.65 3.13 23.53
C GLN A 191 -8.33 2.11 22.62
N ALA A 192 -9.09 2.57 21.61
CA ALA A 192 -9.73 1.69 20.65
C ALA A 192 -8.70 0.85 19.86
N PHE A 193 -7.54 1.42 19.55
CA PHE A 193 -6.43 0.66 18.96
C PHE A 193 -5.91 -0.41 19.92
N LEU A 194 -5.67 -0.09 21.18
CA LEU A 194 -5.16 -1.03 22.18
C LEU A 194 -6.13 -2.21 22.38
N ASP A 195 -7.43 -1.92 22.45
CA ASP A 195 -8.47 -2.95 22.57
C ASP A 195 -8.50 -3.90 21.35
N LYS A 196 -8.25 -3.37 20.16
CA LYS A 196 -8.24 -4.17 18.91
C LYS A 196 -6.96 -4.97 18.74
N ILE A 197 -5.81 -4.43 19.14
CA ILE A 197 -4.51 -5.09 18.94
C ILE A 197 -4.22 -6.17 19.99
N GLU A 198 -4.95 -6.21 21.09
CA GLU A 198 -4.75 -7.18 22.17
C GLU A 198 -4.78 -8.64 21.69
N SER A 199 -5.59 -8.94 20.67
CA SER A 199 -5.69 -10.28 20.10
C SER A 199 -4.56 -10.66 19.13
N TYR A 200 -3.65 -9.73 18.82
CA TYR A 200 -2.57 -9.94 17.86
C TYR A 200 -1.23 -10.16 18.57
N SER A 201 -0.40 -11.02 17.99
CA SER A 201 0.97 -11.23 18.48
C SER A 201 1.95 -10.34 17.73
N PHE A 202 2.67 -9.49 18.43
CA PHE A 202 3.67 -8.58 17.86
C PHE A 202 4.90 -8.49 18.78
N ASN A 203 6.02 -8.01 18.23
CA ASN A 203 7.29 -7.90 18.96
C ASN A 203 7.56 -6.49 19.45
N ALA A 204 7.00 -5.48 18.79
CA ALA A 204 7.14 -4.09 19.18
C ALA A 204 5.84 -3.31 18.91
N LEU A 205 5.58 -2.35 19.77
CA LEU A 205 4.50 -1.38 19.63
C LEU A 205 5.12 -0.02 19.28
N GLY A 206 4.69 0.56 18.16
CA GLY A 206 5.03 1.92 17.76
C GLY A 206 3.94 2.92 18.14
N CYS A 207 4.29 4.20 18.21
CA CYS A 207 3.37 5.33 18.41
C CYS A 207 3.90 6.56 17.66
#